data_d1511bfe789c84f0ef01b0dad6b62023
#
_entry.id   d1511bfe789c84f0ef01b0dad6b62023
#
_cell.length_a   1.000
_cell.length_b   1.000
_cell.length_c   1.000
_cell.angle_alpha   90.00
_cell.angle_beta   90.00
_cell.angle_gamma   90.00
#
_symmetry.space_group_name_H-M   'P 1'
#
loop_
_entity.id
_entity.type
_entity.pdbx_description
1 polymer ?
#
loop_
_entity_poly.entity_id
_entity_poly.type
_entity_poly.pdbx_seq_one_letter_code
_entity_poly.pdbx_strand_id
1 'polypeptide(L)'
;MQYNQKAADVAAEVSKAVFGKPQTIRTIWMAMLAGGHVLIEDIPGVGKTTLALAFARALELNESRVQFTPDVLPSDIVGFTVFQKETGRLVYHPGSVMCNLFLGDEINRTSSRTQSALLEVMEEGTVTVDGVTHPVPAPFTVIATENPVGAAGTQMLPQSQLDRFTVCVVMGYPDTEAEMQMLAGHGQRTLLEQVHPVANQADLLAMQKEVAGVFIHELMYRYIVDLAQASRKEPRLALGLSPRASLALAGMARAAAYLAGRDFVAPQDVTTVFADVARHRLMLTDQAKAGGETVDVVIDDLLRTVPRPRPEKADRHGR
;
A
#
# COMPACT_ATOMS: atom_id res chain seq x y z
N MET A 1 -21.83 9.67 1.85
CA MET A 1 -20.55 9.50 1.13
C MET A 1 -20.77 9.85 -0.33
N GLN A 2 -20.34 11.06 -0.67
CA GLN A 2 -20.64 11.65 -1.99
C GLN A 2 -19.84 10.98 -3.13
N TYR A 3 -18.63 10.49 -2.83
CA TYR A 3 -17.71 9.95 -3.83
C TYR A 3 -17.66 8.41 -3.89
N ASN A 4 -18.53 7.71 -3.16
CA ASN A 4 -18.50 6.25 -3.09
C ASN A 4 -18.70 5.58 -4.47
N GLN A 5 -19.59 6.13 -5.32
CA GLN A 5 -19.76 5.61 -6.68
C GLN A 5 -18.51 5.80 -7.53
N LYS A 6 -17.88 6.98 -7.49
CA LYS A 6 -16.60 7.21 -8.19
C LYS A 6 -15.50 6.24 -7.72
N ALA A 7 -15.48 5.91 -6.42
CA ALA A 7 -14.52 4.94 -5.89
C ALA A 7 -14.74 3.52 -6.45
N ALA A 8 -16.00 3.14 -6.69
CA ALA A 8 -16.32 1.88 -7.37
C ALA A 8 -15.92 1.93 -8.85
N ASP A 9 -16.17 3.06 -9.53
CA ASP A 9 -15.83 3.26 -10.94
C ASP A 9 -14.31 3.16 -11.17
N VAL A 10 -13.46 3.72 -10.26
CA VAL A 10 -12.00 3.59 -10.33
C VAL A 10 -11.57 2.12 -10.31
N ALA A 11 -12.10 1.32 -9.41
CA ALA A 11 -11.76 -0.11 -9.35
C ALA A 11 -12.20 -0.87 -10.61
N ALA A 12 -13.34 -0.51 -11.18
CA ALA A 12 -13.84 -1.08 -12.43
C ALA A 12 -12.95 -0.71 -13.62
N GLU A 13 -12.51 0.55 -13.72
CA GLU A 13 -11.59 0.99 -14.77
C GLU A 13 -10.23 0.27 -14.71
N VAL A 14 -9.64 0.18 -13.51
CA VAL A 14 -8.36 -0.54 -13.32
C VAL A 14 -8.48 -2.02 -13.70
N SER A 15 -9.64 -2.64 -13.45
CA SER A 15 -9.89 -4.05 -13.78
C SER A 15 -9.89 -4.32 -15.30
N LYS A 16 -10.04 -3.31 -16.15
CA LYS A 16 -9.95 -3.46 -17.61
C LYS A 16 -8.51 -3.75 -18.08
N ALA A 17 -7.51 -3.28 -17.35
CA ALA A 17 -6.11 -3.47 -17.69
C ALA A 17 -5.43 -4.60 -16.90
N VAL A 18 -6.04 -5.07 -15.80
CA VAL A 18 -5.46 -6.08 -14.90
C VAL A 18 -6.46 -7.18 -14.64
N PHE A 19 -6.35 -8.27 -15.40
CA PHE A 19 -7.27 -9.39 -15.35
C PHE A 19 -6.99 -10.34 -14.19
N GLY A 20 -8.06 -10.97 -13.67
CA GLY A 20 -7.95 -12.04 -12.67
C GLY A 20 -7.44 -11.61 -11.29
N LYS A 21 -7.36 -10.30 -11.00
CA LYS A 21 -6.79 -9.77 -9.75
C LYS A 21 -7.72 -8.82 -8.97
N PRO A 22 -9.02 -9.11 -8.85
CA PRO A 22 -9.95 -8.15 -8.24
C PRO A 22 -9.63 -7.86 -6.77
N GLN A 23 -9.14 -8.85 -6.02
CA GLN A 23 -8.77 -8.67 -4.62
C GLN A 23 -7.53 -7.79 -4.47
N THR A 24 -6.50 -8.01 -5.29
CA THR A 24 -5.28 -7.18 -5.29
C THR A 24 -5.59 -5.73 -5.64
N ILE A 25 -6.40 -5.50 -6.69
CA ILE A 25 -6.88 -4.17 -7.08
C ILE A 25 -7.60 -3.51 -5.89
N ARG A 26 -8.51 -4.24 -5.25
CA ARG A 26 -9.27 -3.74 -4.10
C ARG A 26 -8.36 -3.39 -2.92
N THR A 27 -7.38 -4.24 -2.57
CA THR A 27 -6.44 -3.98 -1.47
C THR A 27 -5.58 -2.75 -1.74
N ILE A 28 -5.02 -2.61 -2.94
CA ILE A 28 -4.24 -1.43 -3.33
C ILE A 28 -5.12 -0.18 -3.30
N TRP A 29 -6.34 -0.27 -3.83
CA TRP A 29 -7.28 0.85 -3.81
C TRP A 29 -7.63 1.29 -2.38
N MET A 30 -7.88 0.34 -1.47
CA MET A 30 -8.09 0.64 -0.05
C MET A 30 -6.87 1.34 0.58
N ALA A 31 -5.64 0.91 0.23
CA ALA A 31 -4.43 1.55 0.72
C ALA A 31 -4.29 3.00 0.22
N MET A 32 -4.56 3.25 -1.07
CA MET A 32 -4.57 4.61 -1.63
C MET A 32 -5.63 5.50 -0.98
N LEU A 33 -6.83 4.98 -0.75
CA LEU A 33 -7.92 5.67 -0.05
C LEU A 33 -7.59 5.95 1.42
N ALA A 34 -6.81 5.09 2.06
CA ALA A 34 -6.30 5.31 3.42
C ALA A 34 -5.10 6.28 3.47
N GLY A 35 -4.66 6.82 2.33
CA GLY A 35 -3.48 7.69 2.23
C GLY A 35 -2.17 6.95 2.45
N GLY A 36 -2.13 5.64 2.17
CA GLY A 36 -0.99 4.78 2.44
C GLY A 36 -0.17 4.40 1.21
N HIS A 37 0.87 3.61 1.44
CA HIS A 37 1.81 3.11 0.44
C HIS A 37 1.74 1.60 0.33
N VAL A 38 2.08 1.06 -0.83
CA VAL A 38 1.92 -0.36 -1.17
C VAL A 38 3.26 -0.97 -1.53
N LEU A 39 3.54 -2.15 -0.97
CA LEU A 39 4.60 -3.02 -1.43
C LEU A 39 3.99 -4.19 -2.21
N ILE A 40 4.53 -4.49 -3.37
CA ILE A 40 4.18 -5.66 -4.17
C ILE A 40 5.37 -6.62 -4.16
N GLU A 41 5.23 -7.72 -3.45
CA GLU A 41 6.22 -8.78 -3.41
C GLU A 41 5.85 -9.84 -4.43
N ASP A 42 6.58 -9.93 -5.55
CA ASP A 42 6.21 -10.87 -6.59
C ASP A 42 7.32 -11.10 -7.64
N ILE A 43 7.13 -12.19 -8.38
CA ILE A 43 7.96 -12.54 -9.54
C ILE A 43 7.85 -11.48 -10.65
N PRO A 44 8.88 -11.34 -11.51
CA PRO A 44 8.82 -10.45 -12.67
C PRO A 44 7.72 -10.84 -13.66
N GLY A 45 7.15 -9.84 -14.36
CA GLY A 45 6.26 -10.06 -15.50
C GLY A 45 4.78 -10.24 -15.20
N VAL A 46 4.34 -10.19 -13.93
CA VAL A 46 2.92 -10.39 -13.54
C VAL A 46 2.02 -9.16 -13.70
N GLY A 47 2.51 -8.06 -14.28
CA GLY A 47 1.69 -6.87 -14.54
C GLY A 47 1.72 -5.79 -13.46
N LYS A 48 2.72 -5.79 -12.55
CA LYS A 48 2.86 -4.78 -11.48
C LYS A 48 2.86 -3.34 -12.00
N THR A 49 3.65 -3.08 -13.04
CA THR A 49 3.72 -1.76 -13.69
C THR A 49 2.38 -1.38 -14.34
N THR A 50 1.73 -2.33 -15.02
CA THR A 50 0.41 -2.11 -15.64
C THR A 50 -0.63 -1.71 -14.60
N LEU A 51 -0.61 -2.35 -13.43
CA LEU A 51 -1.53 -2.05 -12.33
C LEU A 51 -1.34 -0.62 -11.81
N ALA A 52 -0.09 -0.19 -11.55
CA ALA A 52 0.19 1.17 -11.09
C ALA A 52 -0.23 2.23 -12.13
N LEU A 53 0.11 2.00 -13.42
CA LEU A 53 -0.27 2.90 -14.50
C LEU A 53 -1.78 2.95 -14.74
N ALA A 54 -2.50 1.85 -14.51
CA ALA A 54 -3.96 1.83 -14.59
C ALA A 54 -4.59 2.73 -13.52
N PHE A 55 -4.08 2.69 -12.27
CA PHE A 55 -4.52 3.62 -11.23
C PHE A 55 -4.17 5.07 -11.57
N ALA A 56 -2.95 5.34 -12.06
CA ALA A 56 -2.55 6.68 -12.45
C ALA A 56 -3.49 7.27 -13.52
N ARG A 57 -3.85 6.47 -14.53
CA ARG A 57 -4.79 6.89 -15.59
C ARG A 57 -6.21 7.09 -15.08
N ALA A 58 -6.75 6.12 -14.34
CA ALA A 58 -8.12 6.18 -13.82
C ALA A 58 -8.35 7.39 -12.90
N LEU A 59 -7.29 7.90 -12.28
CA LEU A 59 -7.28 8.99 -11.29
C LEU A 59 -6.63 10.29 -11.81
N GLU A 60 -6.23 10.38 -13.07
CA GLU A 60 -5.49 11.53 -13.64
C GLU A 60 -4.32 11.99 -12.75
N LEU A 61 -3.54 11.05 -12.23
CA LEU A 61 -2.40 11.34 -11.37
C LEU A 61 -1.12 11.56 -12.21
N ASN A 62 -0.31 12.53 -11.80
CA ASN A 62 1.07 12.60 -12.28
C ASN A 62 1.84 11.41 -11.71
N GLU A 63 2.34 10.56 -12.63
CA GLU A 63 3.12 9.40 -12.26
C GLU A 63 4.61 9.62 -12.55
N SER A 64 5.43 8.95 -11.75
CA SER A 64 6.86 8.81 -12.02
C SER A 64 7.27 7.37 -11.76
N ARG A 65 8.10 6.82 -12.62
CA ARG A 65 8.60 5.45 -12.51
C ARG A 65 10.12 5.43 -12.44
N VAL A 66 10.64 4.72 -11.46
CA VAL A 66 12.07 4.46 -11.30
C VAL A 66 12.29 2.95 -11.22
N GLN A 67 13.11 2.42 -12.13
CA GLN A 67 13.67 1.07 -12.01
C GLN A 67 14.91 1.16 -11.12
N PHE A 68 14.84 0.58 -9.93
CA PHE A 68 15.97 0.61 -9.01
C PHE A 68 17.08 -0.34 -9.47
N THR A 69 18.29 0.20 -9.51
CA THR A 69 19.55 -0.49 -9.75
C THR A 69 20.57 -0.03 -8.72
N PRO A 70 21.73 -0.68 -8.57
CA PRO A 70 22.78 -0.22 -7.66
C PRO A 70 23.29 1.20 -7.95
N ASP A 71 23.13 1.70 -9.17
CA ASP A 71 23.59 3.01 -9.62
C ASP A 71 22.64 4.16 -9.31
N VAL A 72 21.37 3.88 -8.92
CA VAL A 72 20.39 4.91 -8.56
C VAL A 72 20.80 5.59 -7.25
N LEU A 73 20.97 6.90 -7.32
CA LEU A 73 21.40 7.74 -6.19
C LEU A 73 20.19 8.31 -5.43
N PRO A 74 20.36 8.68 -4.16
CA PRO A 74 19.32 9.41 -3.40
C PRO A 74 18.87 10.69 -4.11
N SER A 75 19.81 11.42 -4.75
CA SER A 75 19.52 12.64 -5.51
C SER A 75 18.60 12.44 -6.71
N ASP A 76 18.58 11.23 -7.32
CA ASP A 76 17.67 10.91 -8.40
C ASP A 76 16.22 10.82 -7.90
N ILE A 77 16.06 10.45 -6.63
CA ILE A 77 14.77 10.32 -5.97
C ILE A 77 14.29 11.66 -5.43
N VAL A 78 15.10 12.32 -4.60
CA VAL A 78 14.69 13.53 -3.86
C VAL A 78 15.03 14.83 -4.59
N GLY A 79 15.89 14.79 -5.62
CA GLY A 79 16.39 15.96 -6.31
C GLY A 79 17.69 16.49 -5.69
N PHE A 80 18.16 17.58 -6.27
CA PHE A 80 19.42 18.23 -5.90
C PHE A 80 19.39 19.72 -6.24
N THR A 81 20.33 20.48 -5.71
CA THR A 81 20.46 21.92 -5.98
C THR A 81 21.65 22.20 -6.90
N VAL A 82 21.46 23.08 -7.85
CA VAL A 82 22.50 23.53 -8.78
C VAL A 82 22.70 25.04 -8.64
N PHE A 83 23.96 25.47 -8.62
CA PHE A 83 24.29 26.88 -8.67
C PHE A 83 24.17 27.39 -10.11
N GLN A 84 23.21 28.29 -10.35
CA GLN A 84 23.03 28.97 -11.62
C GLN A 84 23.95 30.22 -11.68
N LYS A 85 24.94 30.20 -12.55
CA LYS A 85 25.88 31.30 -12.67
C LYS A 85 25.21 32.61 -13.17
N GLU A 86 24.19 32.49 -14.01
CA GLU A 86 23.45 33.61 -14.60
C GLU A 86 22.64 34.40 -13.55
N THR A 87 22.10 33.71 -12.56
CA THR A 87 21.27 34.32 -11.52
C THR A 87 22.00 34.49 -10.19
N GLY A 88 23.17 33.85 -10.03
CA GLY A 88 23.91 33.80 -8.76
C GLY A 88 23.18 33.04 -7.65
N ARG A 89 22.23 32.19 -7.98
CA ARG A 89 21.36 31.51 -7.01
C ARG A 89 21.48 29.98 -7.09
N LEU A 90 21.23 29.33 -5.97
CA LEU A 90 20.99 27.90 -5.92
C LEU A 90 19.55 27.62 -6.37
N VAL A 91 19.39 26.72 -7.32
CA VAL A 91 18.08 26.32 -7.86
C VAL A 91 17.88 24.84 -7.62
N TYR A 92 16.76 24.47 -6.98
CA TYR A 92 16.37 23.11 -6.77
C TYR A 92 15.89 22.47 -8.07
N HIS A 93 16.44 21.31 -8.41
CA HIS A 93 15.99 20.44 -9.47
C HIS A 93 15.22 19.29 -8.83
N PRO A 94 13.88 19.17 -9.07
CA PRO A 94 13.05 18.13 -8.48
C PRO A 94 13.52 16.73 -8.86
N GLY A 95 13.53 15.83 -7.90
CA GLY A 95 13.74 14.41 -8.13
C GLY A 95 12.46 13.69 -8.59
N SER A 96 12.62 12.42 -8.90
CA SER A 96 11.52 11.58 -9.44
C SER A 96 10.33 11.40 -8.48
N VAL A 97 10.53 11.63 -7.18
CA VAL A 97 9.47 11.52 -6.17
C VAL A 97 8.47 12.67 -6.19
N MET A 98 8.76 13.76 -6.93
CA MET A 98 7.88 14.94 -7.02
C MET A 98 6.69 14.67 -7.98
N CYS A 99 5.86 13.70 -7.62
CA CYS A 99 4.68 13.23 -8.36
C CYS A 99 3.57 12.80 -7.40
N ASN A 100 2.41 12.40 -7.94
CA ASN A 100 1.29 11.89 -7.13
C ASN A 100 1.37 10.38 -6.91
N LEU A 101 1.80 9.64 -7.95
CA LEU A 101 2.00 8.20 -7.90
C LEU A 101 3.43 7.85 -8.28
N PHE A 102 4.19 7.41 -7.31
CA PHE A 102 5.57 6.97 -7.54
C PHE A 102 5.59 5.44 -7.65
N LEU A 103 6.05 4.93 -8.80
CA LEU A 103 6.29 3.50 -9.01
C LEU A 103 7.78 3.20 -8.88
N GLY A 104 8.15 2.52 -7.80
CA GLY A 104 9.52 2.08 -7.52
C GLY A 104 9.70 0.61 -7.84
N ASP A 105 10.19 0.29 -9.04
CA ASP A 105 10.41 -1.11 -9.43
C ASP A 105 11.71 -1.65 -8.83
N GLU A 106 11.62 -2.83 -8.18
CA GLU A 106 12.74 -3.58 -7.60
C GLU A 106 13.54 -2.77 -6.55
N ILE A 107 12.84 -2.17 -5.57
CA ILE A 107 13.44 -1.31 -4.53
C ILE A 107 14.57 -2.02 -3.75
N ASN A 108 14.56 -3.35 -3.68
CA ASN A 108 15.57 -4.16 -3.00
C ASN A 108 16.88 -4.33 -3.80
N ARG A 109 17.01 -3.70 -4.98
CA ARG A 109 18.24 -3.72 -5.79
C ARG A 109 19.12 -2.47 -5.62
N THR A 110 18.63 -1.44 -4.97
CA THR A 110 19.40 -0.22 -4.75
C THR A 110 20.06 -0.17 -3.37
N SER A 111 20.92 0.83 -3.14
CA SER A 111 21.61 1.01 -1.87
C SER A 111 20.62 1.33 -0.74
N SER A 112 20.98 0.98 0.50
CA SER A 112 20.19 1.32 1.69
C SER A 112 20.00 2.83 1.88
N ARG A 113 20.92 3.66 1.37
CA ARG A 113 20.79 5.12 1.39
C ARG A 113 19.67 5.60 0.49
N THR A 114 19.59 5.07 -0.74
CA THR A 114 18.54 5.39 -1.70
C THR A 114 17.16 4.90 -1.22
N GLN A 115 17.12 3.69 -0.65
CA GLN A 115 15.92 3.16 0.01
C GLN A 115 15.45 4.10 1.13
N SER A 116 16.37 4.51 2.02
CA SER A 116 16.04 5.40 3.14
C SER A 116 15.51 6.75 2.68
N ALA A 117 16.06 7.32 1.60
CA ALA A 117 15.59 8.58 1.04
C ALA A 117 14.12 8.49 0.57
N LEU A 118 13.75 7.43 -0.17
CA LEU A 118 12.36 7.22 -0.56
C LEU A 118 11.44 7.01 0.65
N LEU A 119 11.87 6.19 1.60
CA LEU A 119 11.07 5.84 2.77
C LEU A 119 10.88 7.02 3.74
N GLU A 120 11.83 7.98 3.77
CA GLU A 120 11.65 9.24 4.48
C GLU A 120 10.56 10.09 3.85
N VAL A 121 10.57 10.22 2.52
CA VAL A 121 9.53 10.96 1.80
C VAL A 121 8.16 10.33 1.98
N MET A 122 8.07 9.00 2.03
CA MET A 122 6.80 8.30 2.31
C MET A 122 6.22 8.66 3.69
N GLU A 123 7.08 8.88 4.67
CA GLU A 123 6.65 9.19 6.03
C GLU A 123 6.34 10.67 6.24
N GLU A 124 7.20 11.55 5.73
CA GLU A 124 7.15 12.99 5.98
C GLU A 124 6.27 13.74 4.97
N GLY A 125 6.03 13.17 3.77
CA GLY A 125 5.36 13.87 2.67
C GLY A 125 6.15 15.07 2.15
N THR A 126 7.44 15.16 2.47
CA THR A 126 8.33 16.27 2.09
C THR A 126 9.72 15.76 1.73
N VAL A 127 10.47 16.58 1.01
CA VAL A 127 11.90 16.39 0.69
C VAL A 127 12.68 17.56 1.24
N THR A 128 13.78 17.32 1.94
CA THR A 128 14.67 18.41 2.41
C THR A 128 16.01 18.31 1.68
N VAL A 129 16.33 19.34 0.88
CA VAL A 129 17.59 19.45 0.13
C VAL A 129 18.28 20.76 0.48
N ASP A 130 19.53 20.69 0.89
CA ASP A 130 20.35 21.85 1.31
C ASP A 130 19.64 22.76 2.34
N GLY A 131 18.91 22.14 3.28
CA GLY A 131 18.20 22.84 4.37
C GLY A 131 16.88 23.50 3.95
N VAL A 132 16.44 23.30 2.70
CA VAL A 132 15.14 23.77 2.21
C VAL A 132 14.19 22.59 2.05
N THR A 133 13.02 22.67 2.69
CA THR A 133 11.98 21.64 2.62
C THR A 133 10.98 21.93 1.51
N HIS A 134 10.75 20.94 0.66
CA HIS A 134 9.82 20.96 -0.47
C HIS A 134 8.71 19.94 -0.23
N PRO A 135 7.42 20.33 -0.19
CA PRO A 135 6.34 19.37 -0.08
C PRO A 135 6.19 18.57 -1.38
N VAL A 136 5.92 17.26 -1.26
CA VAL A 136 5.54 16.46 -2.43
C VAL A 136 4.10 16.77 -2.83
N PRO A 137 3.74 16.63 -4.12
CA PRO A 137 2.37 16.83 -4.58
C PRO A 137 1.38 15.90 -3.88
N ALA A 138 0.30 16.45 -3.33
CA ALA A 138 -0.78 15.65 -2.72
C ALA A 138 -1.91 15.42 -3.75
N PRO A 139 -2.54 14.21 -3.75
CA PRO A 139 -2.21 13.03 -2.93
C PRO A 139 -0.88 12.41 -3.36
N PHE A 140 -0.18 11.75 -2.42
CA PHE A 140 1.07 11.06 -2.70
C PHE A 140 0.98 9.58 -2.31
N THR A 141 1.20 8.70 -3.26
CA THR A 141 1.23 7.24 -3.02
C THR A 141 2.47 6.63 -3.68
N VAL A 142 3.15 5.78 -2.94
CA VAL A 142 4.23 4.94 -3.47
C VAL A 142 3.69 3.52 -3.66
N ILE A 143 3.88 2.97 -4.85
CA ILE A 143 3.77 1.55 -5.13
C ILE A 143 5.19 1.06 -5.40
N ALA A 144 5.77 0.37 -4.44
CA ALA A 144 7.09 -0.24 -4.61
C ALA A 144 6.95 -1.72 -4.94
N THR A 145 7.89 -2.25 -5.71
CA THR A 145 7.97 -3.68 -5.97
C THR A 145 9.27 -4.24 -5.44
N GLU A 146 9.23 -5.48 -4.95
CA GLU A 146 10.43 -6.23 -4.67
C GLU A 146 10.34 -7.64 -5.27
N ASN A 147 11.50 -8.18 -5.61
CA ASN A 147 11.60 -9.56 -6.06
C ASN A 147 11.85 -10.46 -4.84
N PRO A 148 11.27 -11.68 -4.81
CA PRO A 148 11.52 -12.62 -3.74
C PRO A 148 13.01 -12.89 -3.53
N VAL A 149 13.35 -13.24 -2.31
CA VAL A 149 14.71 -13.57 -1.86
C VAL A 149 15.37 -14.60 -2.77
N GLY A 150 16.61 -14.31 -3.21
CA GLY A 150 17.43 -15.22 -4.03
C GLY A 150 17.76 -14.72 -5.43
N ALA A 151 17.19 -13.60 -5.89
CA ALA A 151 17.65 -12.94 -7.11
C ALA A 151 19.04 -12.33 -6.87
N ALA A 152 19.98 -12.55 -7.79
CA ALA A 152 21.33 -12.02 -7.67
C ALA A 152 21.32 -10.48 -7.54
N GLY A 153 22.02 -9.96 -6.53
CA GLY A 153 22.17 -8.51 -6.31
C GLY A 153 21.00 -7.84 -5.57
N THR A 154 20.12 -8.63 -4.92
CA THR A 154 19.06 -8.08 -4.07
C THR A 154 19.48 -8.03 -2.59
N GLN A 155 19.09 -6.95 -1.89
CA GLN A 155 19.22 -6.81 -0.44
C GLN A 155 17.82 -6.77 0.16
N MET A 156 17.56 -7.60 1.19
CA MET A 156 16.27 -7.55 1.88
C MET A 156 16.07 -6.19 2.53
N LEU A 157 14.86 -5.66 2.40
CA LEU A 157 14.46 -4.48 3.16
C LEU A 157 14.45 -4.82 4.67
N PRO A 158 15.09 -3.99 5.51
CA PRO A 158 14.98 -4.15 6.96
C PRO A 158 13.52 -4.07 7.42
N GLN A 159 13.18 -4.80 8.48
CA GLN A 159 11.81 -4.84 9.02
C GLN A 159 11.26 -3.44 9.36
N SER A 160 12.11 -2.54 9.85
CA SER A 160 11.73 -1.14 10.13
C SER A 160 11.35 -0.34 8.88
N GLN A 161 11.84 -0.76 7.71
CA GLN A 161 11.52 -0.16 6.42
C GLN A 161 10.23 -0.77 5.84
N LEU A 162 10.06 -2.08 5.95
CA LEU A 162 8.83 -2.77 5.56
C LEU A 162 7.61 -2.25 6.31
N ASP A 163 7.74 -1.91 7.60
CA ASP A 163 6.66 -1.36 8.43
C ASP A 163 6.09 -0.03 7.93
N ARG A 164 6.78 0.68 7.03
CA ARG A 164 6.31 1.94 6.42
C ARG A 164 5.28 1.73 5.31
N PHE A 165 5.27 0.57 4.69
CA PHE A 165 4.23 0.22 3.72
C PHE A 165 2.95 -0.16 4.45
N THR A 166 1.82 0.40 4.02
CA THR A 166 0.51 0.12 4.63
C THR A 166 0.10 -1.32 4.45
N VAL A 167 0.30 -1.84 3.24
CA VAL A 167 0.02 -3.23 2.86
C VAL A 167 1.17 -3.81 2.04
N CYS A 168 1.30 -5.13 2.13
CA CYS A 168 2.10 -5.92 1.19
C CYS A 168 1.18 -6.90 0.49
N VAL A 169 1.20 -6.87 -0.85
CA VAL A 169 0.35 -7.72 -1.69
C VAL A 169 1.20 -8.60 -2.61
N VAL A 170 0.67 -9.79 -2.89
CA VAL A 170 1.21 -10.72 -3.88
C VAL A 170 0.21 -10.81 -5.02
N MET A 171 0.66 -10.56 -6.24
CA MET A 171 -0.20 -10.71 -7.42
C MET A 171 -0.28 -12.18 -7.88
N GLY A 172 0.84 -12.88 -7.87
CA GLY A 172 0.96 -14.24 -8.39
C GLY A 172 0.68 -14.33 -9.90
N TYR A 173 0.81 -15.51 -10.45
CA TYR A 173 0.46 -15.74 -11.85
C TYR A 173 -1.03 -15.48 -12.11
N PRO A 174 -1.40 -15.03 -13.32
CA PRO A 174 -2.81 -15.00 -13.74
C PRO A 174 -3.35 -16.43 -13.80
N ASP A 175 -4.65 -16.59 -13.61
CA ASP A 175 -5.32 -17.84 -13.92
C ASP A 175 -5.42 -18.04 -15.45
N THR A 176 -5.78 -19.24 -15.87
CA THR A 176 -5.84 -19.59 -17.30
C THR A 176 -6.74 -18.66 -18.10
N GLU A 177 -7.85 -18.24 -17.53
CA GLU A 177 -8.82 -17.38 -18.22
C GLU A 177 -8.29 -15.94 -18.36
N ALA A 178 -7.68 -15.40 -17.32
CA ALA A 178 -7.00 -14.10 -17.35
C ALA A 178 -5.84 -14.10 -18.36
N GLU A 179 -5.03 -15.17 -18.40
CA GLU A 179 -3.92 -15.30 -19.36
C GLU A 179 -4.44 -15.38 -20.81
N MET A 180 -5.51 -16.12 -21.06
CA MET A 180 -6.19 -16.15 -22.36
C MET A 180 -6.71 -14.77 -22.77
N GLN A 181 -7.31 -14.01 -21.86
CA GLN A 181 -7.76 -12.63 -22.12
C GLN A 181 -6.58 -11.70 -22.43
N MET A 182 -5.46 -11.83 -21.72
CA MET A 182 -4.25 -11.07 -22.02
C MET A 182 -3.71 -11.36 -23.42
N LEU A 183 -3.71 -12.62 -23.85
CA LEU A 183 -3.29 -13.02 -25.20
C LEU A 183 -4.25 -12.48 -26.27
N ALA A 184 -5.56 -12.57 -26.03
CA ALA A 184 -6.58 -12.06 -26.95
C ALA A 184 -6.57 -10.53 -27.07
N GLY A 185 -6.19 -9.82 -26.00
CA GLY A 185 -6.19 -8.35 -25.93
C GLY A 185 -5.00 -7.66 -26.58
N HIS A 186 -4.15 -8.34 -27.33
CA HIS A 186 -3.01 -7.77 -28.09
C HIS A 186 -1.93 -7.05 -27.26
N GLY A 187 -1.78 -7.42 -26.00
CA GLY A 187 -0.68 -6.96 -25.13
C GLY A 187 -1.02 -5.82 -24.19
N GLN A 188 -0.17 -5.61 -23.17
CA GLN A 188 -0.38 -4.70 -22.04
C GLN A 188 -0.63 -3.23 -22.44
N ARG A 189 0.00 -2.75 -23.51
CA ARG A 189 -0.14 -1.36 -23.98
C ARG A 189 -1.56 -1.06 -24.44
N THR A 190 -2.17 -1.96 -25.21
CA THR A 190 -3.54 -1.83 -25.69
C THR A 190 -4.56 -1.87 -24.55
N LEU A 191 -4.28 -2.65 -23.50
CA LEU A 191 -5.15 -2.75 -22.32
C LEU A 191 -5.14 -1.46 -21.50
N LEU A 192 -4.00 -0.83 -21.32
CA LEU A 192 -3.91 0.46 -20.66
C LEU A 192 -4.65 1.57 -21.41
N GLU A 193 -4.72 1.50 -22.75
CA GLU A 193 -5.47 2.45 -23.58
C GLU A 193 -6.98 2.38 -23.33
N GLN A 194 -7.50 1.27 -22.79
CA GLN A 194 -8.91 1.09 -22.44
C GLN A 194 -9.28 1.69 -21.08
N VAL A 195 -8.30 2.04 -20.27
CA VAL A 195 -8.52 2.71 -18.98
C VAL A 195 -8.75 4.19 -19.21
N HIS A 196 -9.90 4.68 -18.80
CA HIS A 196 -10.29 6.08 -18.93
C HIS A 196 -10.29 6.76 -17.57
N PRO A 197 -10.00 8.08 -17.48
CA PRO A 197 -10.14 8.85 -16.26
C PRO A 197 -11.59 8.88 -15.79
N VAL A 198 -11.83 8.52 -14.54
CA VAL A 198 -13.15 8.58 -13.89
C VAL A 198 -13.13 9.43 -12.62
N ALA A 199 -11.95 9.76 -12.15
CA ALA A 199 -11.70 10.67 -11.05
C ALA A 199 -10.38 11.41 -11.26
N ASN A 200 -10.14 12.46 -10.49
CA ASN A 200 -8.90 13.24 -10.53
C ASN A 200 -8.27 13.37 -9.13
N GLN A 201 -7.15 14.10 -9.04
CA GLN A 201 -6.42 14.35 -7.79
C GLN A 201 -7.32 14.91 -6.68
N ALA A 202 -8.18 15.88 -7.02
CA ALA A 202 -9.09 16.51 -6.06
C ALA A 202 -10.17 15.53 -5.57
N ASP A 203 -10.68 14.68 -6.46
CA ASP A 203 -11.62 13.62 -6.10
C ASP A 203 -10.96 12.60 -5.15
N LEU A 204 -9.70 12.19 -5.40
CA LEU A 204 -8.99 11.27 -4.51
C LEU A 204 -8.77 11.86 -3.12
N LEU A 205 -8.37 13.13 -3.02
CA LEU A 205 -8.25 13.83 -1.74
C LEU A 205 -9.59 13.91 -1.01
N ALA A 206 -10.69 14.16 -1.73
CA ALA A 206 -12.03 14.17 -1.16
C ALA A 206 -12.45 12.79 -0.64
N MET A 207 -12.17 11.72 -1.39
CA MET A 207 -12.40 10.33 -0.96
C MET A 207 -11.57 9.98 0.28
N GLN A 208 -10.28 10.35 0.32
CA GLN A 208 -9.42 10.14 1.49
C GLN A 208 -9.98 10.83 2.73
N LYS A 209 -10.51 12.05 2.57
CA LYS A 209 -11.18 12.78 3.66
C LYS A 209 -12.46 12.08 4.11
N GLU A 210 -13.27 11.58 3.19
CA GLU A 210 -14.47 10.78 3.52
C GLU A 210 -14.09 9.50 4.27
N VAL A 211 -13.05 8.78 3.81
CA VAL A 211 -12.54 7.58 4.48
C VAL A 211 -12.03 7.88 5.89
N ALA A 212 -11.28 8.96 6.06
CA ALA A 212 -10.82 9.39 7.39
C ALA A 212 -11.98 9.71 8.34
N GLY A 213 -13.13 10.16 7.80
CA GLY A 213 -14.35 10.45 8.54
C GLY A 213 -15.22 9.21 8.86
N VAL A 214 -14.92 8.03 8.33
CA VAL A 214 -15.65 6.79 8.67
C VAL A 214 -15.50 6.48 10.15
N PHE A 215 -16.62 6.30 10.83
CA PHE A 215 -16.67 6.14 12.28
C PHE A 215 -16.07 4.80 12.71
N ILE A 216 -15.23 4.83 13.74
CA ILE A 216 -14.72 3.63 14.43
C ILE A 216 -15.18 3.68 15.88
N HIS A 217 -15.99 2.70 16.28
CA HIS A 217 -16.41 2.55 17.66
C HIS A 217 -15.23 2.13 18.56
N GLU A 218 -15.25 2.49 19.85
CA GLU A 218 -14.20 2.15 20.82
C GLU A 218 -13.92 0.63 20.89
N LEU A 219 -14.95 -0.20 20.82
CA LEU A 219 -14.82 -1.66 20.77
C LEU A 219 -14.01 -2.14 19.56
N MET A 220 -14.05 -1.41 18.45
CA MET A 220 -13.26 -1.73 17.26
C MET A 220 -11.79 -1.31 17.43
N TYR A 221 -11.53 -0.17 18.05
CA TYR A 221 -10.16 0.19 18.45
C TYR A 221 -9.59 -0.84 19.41
N ARG A 222 -10.38 -1.29 20.39
CA ARG A 222 -9.96 -2.35 21.31
C ARG A 222 -9.64 -3.65 20.57
N TYR A 223 -10.47 -4.07 19.62
CA TYR A 223 -10.25 -5.27 18.83
C TYR A 223 -8.94 -5.20 18.01
N ILE A 224 -8.67 -4.06 17.36
CA ILE A 224 -7.41 -3.83 16.63
C ILE A 224 -6.22 -3.94 17.59
N VAL A 225 -6.30 -3.32 18.76
CA VAL A 225 -5.22 -3.38 19.77
C VAL A 225 -5.06 -4.80 20.32
N ASP A 226 -6.14 -5.53 20.57
CA ASP A 226 -6.09 -6.91 21.06
C ASP A 226 -5.43 -7.85 20.03
N LEU A 227 -5.69 -7.69 18.72
CA LEU A 227 -5.00 -8.41 17.66
C LEU A 227 -3.48 -8.09 17.66
N ALA A 228 -3.11 -6.82 17.76
CA ALA A 228 -1.71 -6.41 17.83
C ALA A 228 -1.02 -6.95 19.10
N GLN A 229 -1.69 -6.90 20.24
CA GLN A 229 -1.16 -7.44 21.50
C GLN A 229 -1.02 -8.98 21.47
N ALA A 230 -1.99 -9.67 20.87
CA ALA A 230 -1.92 -11.12 20.69
C ALA A 230 -0.71 -11.49 19.81
N SER A 231 -0.46 -10.76 18.70
CA SER A 231 0.70 -11.01 17.85
C SER A 231 2.04 -10.83 18.59
N ARG A 232 2.14 -9.87 19.51
CA ARG A 232 3.35 -9.63 20.32
C ARG A 232 3.60 -10.69 21.40
N LYS A 233 2.56 -11.45 21.78
CA LYS A 233 2.63 -12.53 22.75
C LYS A 233 2.67 -13.92 22.11
N GLU A 234 2.54 -14.01 20.81
CA GLU A 234 2.54 -15.26 20.07
C GLU A 234 3.95 -15.90 20.08
N PRO A 235 4.12 -17.09 20.67
CA PRO A 235 5.46 -17.70 20.82
C PRO A 235 6.15 -18.04 19.52
N ARG A 236 5.40 -18.24 18.43
CA ARG A 236 5.93 -18.52 17.10
C ARG A 236 6.51 -17.28 16.42
N LEU A 237 6.24 -16.08 16.94
CA LEU A 237 6.70 -14.82 16.37
C LEU A 237 7.91 -14.26 17.14
N ALA A 238 8.98 -13.95 16.42
CA ALA A 238 10.10 -13.16 16.90
C ALA A 238 9.76 -11.66 16.91
N LEU A 239 8.86 -11.22 16.01
CA LEU A 239 8.37 -9.85 15.93
C LEU A 239 6.86 -9.85 15.66
N GLY A 240 6.10 -9.17 16.54
CA GLY A 240 4.67 -8.91 16.39
C GLY A 240 4.41 -7.52 15.78
N LEU A 241 3.13 -7.15 15.65
CA LEU A 241 2.69 -5.89 15.03
C LEU A 241 3.11 -4.66 15.83
N SER A 242 3.63 -3.65 15.13
CA SER A 242 3.97 -2.34 15.68
C SER A 242 2.74 -1.47 15.95
N PRO A 243 2.84 -0.35 16.68
CA PRO A 243 1.78 0.66 16.76
C PRO A 243 1.42 1.24 15.38
N ARG A 244 2.40 1.38 14.47
CA ARG A 244 2.18 1.83 13.08
C ARG A 244 1.27 0.85 12.33
N ALA A 245 1.45 -0.46 12.53
CA ALA A 245 0.56 -1.49 11.99
C ALA A 245 -0.88 -1.34 12.48
N SER A 246 -1.09 -0.97 13.75
CA SER A 246 -2.44 -0.73 14.29
C SER A 246 -3.11 0.48 13.62
N LEU A 247 -2.34 1.56 13.35
CA LEU A 247 -2.84 2.72 12.61
C LEU A 247 -3.16 2.36 11.15
N ALA A 248 -2.29 1.62 10.49
CA ALA A 248 -2.53 1.12 9.13
C ALA A 248 -3.79 0.24 9.07
N LEU A 249 -3.97 -0.66 10.04
CA LEU A 249 -5.15 -1.53 10.13
C LEU A 249 -6.45 -0.73 10.33
N ALA A 250 -6.43 0.32 11.16
CA ALA A 250 -7.57 1.20 11.34
C ALA A 250 -7.91 1.98 10.05
N GLY A 251 -6.89 2.50 9.35
CA GLY A 251 -7.06 3.19 8.05
C GLY A 251 -7.64 2.27 6.98
N MET A 252 -7.09 1.06 6.85
CA MET A 252 -7.56 0.05 5.90
C MET A 252 -8.99 -0.43 6.21
N ALA A 253 -9.33 -0.61 7.49
CA ALA A 253 -10.69 -0.98 7.90
C ALA A 253 -11.72 0.12 7.56
N ARG A 254 -11.35 1.41 7.71
CA ARG A 254 -12.18 2.53 7.25
C ARG A 254 -12.38 2.50 5.73
N ALA A 255 -11.31 2.27 4.97
CA ALA A 255 -11.39 2.18 3.52
C ALA A 255 -12.25 0.99 3.07
N ALA A 256 -12.17 -0.15 3.76
CA ALA A 256 -13.00 -1.32 3.51
C ALA A 256 -14.49 -1.03 3.77
N ALA A 257 -14.82 -0.39 4.89
CA ALA A 257 -16.18 0.05 5.22
C ALA A 257 -16.72 1.06 4.19
N TYR A 258 -15.89 2.03 3.81
CA TYR A 258 -16.22 3.03 2.79
C TYR A 258 -16.56 2.40 1.45
N LEU A 259 -15.73 1.49 0.93
CA LEU A 259 -16.00 0.78 -0.34
C LEU A 259 -17.22 -0.14 -0.24
N ALA A 260 -17.61 -0.55 0.96
CA ALA A 260 -18.86 -1.29 1.22
C ALA A 260 -20.09 -0.37 1.42
N GLY A 261 -19.96 0.95 1.20
CA GLY A 261 -21.05 1.92 1.31
C GLY A 261 -21.45 2.24 2.76
N ARG A 262 -20.59 1.97 3.76
CA ARG A 262 -20.89 2.19 5.18
C ARG A 262 -20.05 3.33 5.76
N ASP A 263 -20.65 4.09 6.65
CA ASP A 263 -20.02 5.19 7.38
C ASP A 263 -19.47 4.77 8.75
N PHE A 264 -19.47 3.46 9.05
CA PHE A 264 -18.90 2.87 10.26
C PHE A 264 -18.14 1.58 9.95
N VAL A 265 -17.11 1.30 10.77
CA VAL A 265 -16.30 0.09 10.69
C VAL A 265 -16.98 -1.05 11.45
N ALA A 266 -17.10 -2.20 10.77
CA ALA A 266 -17.57 -3.47 11.36
C ALA A 266 -16.37 -4.42 11.62
N PRO A 267 -16.51 -5.44 12.50
CA PRO A 267 -15.44 -6.42 12.74
C PRO A 267 -14.94 -7.10 11.46
N GLN A 268 -15.84 -7.33 10.50
CA GLN A 268 -15.49 -7.92 9.21
C GLN A 268 -14.50 -7.08 8.41
N ASP A 269 -14.56 -5.75 8.49
CA ASP A 269 -13.63 -4.87 7.77
C ASP A 269 -12.20 -5.05 8.27
N VAL A 270 -12.03 -5.17 9.60
CA VAL A 270 -10.71 -5.44 10.20
C VAL A 270 -10.19 -6.80 9.78
N THR A 271 -11.02 -7.85 9.86
CA THR A 271 -10.57 -9.20 9.50
C THR A 271 -10.24 -9.36 8.02
N THR A 272 -10.95 -8.65 7.14
CA THR A 272 -10.72 -8.70 5.69
C THR A 272 -9.35 -8.14 5.30
N VAL A 273 -8.89 -7.08 5.97
CA VAL A 273 -7.63 -6.39 5.62
C VAL A 273 -6.45 -6.81 6.50
N PHE A 274 -6.70 -7.63 7.54
CA PHE A 274 -5.69 -7.96 8.55
C PHE A 274 -4.45 -8.64 7.94
N ALA A 275 -4.64 -9.63 7.08
CA ALA A 275 -3.55 -10.37 6.47
C ALA A 275 -2.65 -9.45 5.60
N ASP A 276 -3.25 -8.59 4.78
CA ASP A 276 -2.51 -7.69 3.89
C ASP A 276 -1.70 -6.63 4.66
N VAL A 277 -2.19 -6.23 5.86
CA VAL A 277 -1.49 -5.31 6.76
C VAL A 277 -0.44 -6.04 7.61
N ALA A 278 -0.69 -7.28 8.02
CA ALA A 278 0.13 -7.98 9.00
C ALA A 278 1.31 -8.76 8.38
N ARG A 279 1.10 -9.38 7.21
CA ARG A 279 2.01 -10.40 6.64
C ARG A 279 3.47 -9.96 6.59
N HIS A 280 3.76 -8.78 6.06
CA HIS A 280 5.12 -8.25 5.91
C HIS A 280 5.72 -7.70 7.20
N ARG A 281 4.93 -7.63 8.28
CA ARG A 281 5.33 -7.10 9.59
C ARG A 281 5.63 -8.18 10.62
N LEU A 282 5.07 -9.37 10.42
CA LEU A 282 5.25 -10.50 11.33
C LEU A 282 6.50 -11.30 10.95
N MET A 283 7.33 -11.61 11.92
CA MET A 283 8.52 -12.41 11.71
C MET A 283 8.48 -13.66 12.58
N LEU A 284 8.55 -14.83 11.95
CA LEU A 284 8.60 -16.11 12.65
C LEU A 284 9.93 -16.28 13.37
N THR A 285 9.91 -16.96 14.52
CA THR A 285 11.13 -17.49 15.16
C THR A 285 11.79 -18.56 14.28
N ASP A 286 13.09 -18.77 14.44
CA ASP A 286 13.80 -19.81 13.68
C ASP A 286 13.27 -21.21 14.01
N GLN A 287 12.82 -21.44 15.24
CA GLN A 287 12.18 -22.68 15.64
C GLN A 287 10.85 -22.90 14.91
N ALA A 288 10.01 -21.89 14.77
CA ALA A 288 8.75 -21.98 14.05
C ALA A 288 9.00 -22.25 12.55
N LYS A 289 9.96 -21.54 11.93
CA LYS A 289 10.39 -21.79 10.54
C LYS A 289 10.86 -23.22 10.32
N ALA A 290 11.73 -23.72 11.22
CA ALA A 290 12.22 -25.10 11.16
C ALA A 290 11.10 -26.14 11.35
N GLY A 291 10.03 -25.78 12.09
CA GLY A 291 8.82 -26.60 12.26
C GLY A 291 7.86 -26.57 11.07
N GLY A 292 8.16 -25.79 10.01
CA GLY A 292 7.29 -25.66 8.82
C GLY A 292 6.11 -24.72 9.01
N GLU A 293 6.10 -23.88 10.06
CA GLU A 293 5.08 -22.86 10.28
C GLU A 293 5.19 -21.75 9.23
N THR A 294 4.06 -21.17 8.88
CA THR A 294 3.99 -20.01 7.99
C THR A 294 3.33 -18.82 8.69
N VAL A 295 3.64 -17.61 8.22
CA VAL A 295 3.02 -16.39 8.76
C VAL A 295 1.50 -16.42 8.57
N ASP A 296 1.01 -16.97 7.46
CA ASP A 296 -0.42 -17.05 7.18
C ASP A 296 -1.16 -17.94 8.19
N VAL A 297 -0.58 -19.08 8.60
CA VAL A 297 -1.13 -19.93 9.64
C VAL A 297 -1.24 -19.16 10.98
N VAL A 298 -0.21 -18.38 11.31
CA VAL A 298 -0.23 -17.57 12.54
C VAL A 298 -1.29 -16.46 12.45
N ILE A 299 -1.44 -15.81 11.29
CA ILE A 299 -2.49 -14.81 11.04
C ILE A 299 -3.89 -15.40 11.24
N ASP A 300 -4.16 -16.58 10.68
CA ASP A 300 -5.43 -17.27 10.81
C ASP A 300 -5.74 -17.63 12.27
N ASP A 301 -4.72 -18.09 13.02
CA ASP A 301 -4.86 -18.40 14.44
C ASP A 301 -5.15 -17.15 15.27
N LEU A 302 -4.47 -16.02 15.02
CA LEU A 302 -4.74 -14.75 15.69
C LEU A 302 -6.20 -14.30 15.45
N LEU A 303 -6.66 -14.35 14.21
CA LEU A 303 -8.04 -13.99 13.85
C LEU A 303 -9.10 -14.92 14.46
N ARG A 304 -8.74 -16.18 14.77
CA ARG A 304 -9.60 -17.17 15.39
C ARG A 304 -9.64 -17.03 16.90
N THR A 305 -8.49 -16.74 17.52
CA THR A 305 -8.35 -16.73 18.99
C THR A 305 -8.76 -15.40 19.62
N VAL A 306 -8.54 -14.27 18.91
CA VAL A 306 -8.95 -12.97 19.42
C VAL A 306 -10.46 -12.77 19.21
N PRO A 307 -11.26 -12.59 20.27
CA PRO A 307 -12.71 -12.51 20.16
C PRO A 307 -13.14 -11.24 19.40
N ARG A 308 -14.00 -11.43 18.38
CA ARG A 308 -14.61 -10.31 17.66
C ARG A 308 -15.60 -9.58 18.57
N PRO A 309 -15.63 -8.24 18.57
CA PRO A 309 -16.63 -7.49 19.30
C PRO A 309 -18.04 -7.84 18.80
N ARG A 310 -18.96 -8.02 19.74
CA ARG A 310 -20.37 -8.24 19.46
C ARG A 310 -21.13 -6.99 19.88
N PRO A 311 -22.17 -6.56 19.14
CA PRO A 311 -23.05 -5.52 19.64
C PRO A 311 -23.62 -5.98 20.99
N GLU A 312 -23.48 -5.14 22.02
CA GLU A 312 -24.20 -5.38 23.28
C GLU A 312 -25.69 -5.48 22.93
N LYS A 313 -26.34 -6.56 23.39
CA LYS A 313 -27.79 -6.61 23.35
C LYS A 313 -28.27 -5.41 24.18
N ALA A 314 -28.94 -4.44 23.53
CA ALA A 314 -29.58 -3.36 24.23
C ALA A 314 -30.44 -4.05 25.35
N ASP A 315 -30.08 -3.81 26.60
CA ASP A 315 -30.85 -4.31 27.74
C ASP A 315 -32.27 -3.77 27.57
N ARG A 316 -33.17 -4.69 27.19
CA ARG A 316 -34.62 -4.45 27.22
C ARG A 316 -35.08 -4.48 28.66
N HIS A 317 -34.55 -3.60 29.51
CA HIS A 317 -35.04 -3.36 30.85
C HIS A 317 -35.31 -1.87 31.01
N GLY A 318 -36.46 -1.48 30.52
CA GLY A 318 -37.08 -0.18 30.75
C GLY A 318 -38.58 -0.35 30.63
N ARG A 319 -39.16 -0.92 31.72
CA ARG A 319 -40.57 -0.68 32.06
C ARG A 319 -40.64 0.40 33.10
#